data_d499a01bad5d371f5f91111768d8f912
#
_entry.id   d499a01bad5d371f5f91111768d8f912
#
_cell.length_a   1.000
_cell.length_b   1.000
_cell.length_c   1.000
_cell.angle_alpha   90.00
_cell.angle_beta   90.00
_cell.angle_gamma   90.00
#
_symmetry.space_group_name_H-M   'P 1'
#
loop_
_entity.id
_entity.type
_entity.pdbx_description
1 polymer ?
#
loop_
_entity_poly.entity_id
_entity_poly.type
_entity_poly.pdbx_seq_one_letter_code
_entity_poly.pdbx_strand_id
1 'polypeptide(L)'
;YSFLNKNKYSNTEKRISVRKLYGIEANRQFNSQCYTNAHLILSLKRVSLLINERQARRYFGKYKSWTHMNPVKQANKLIPYAQTTKLQDQLSNLKAGLDTNSTIVLTKIKNSTRKDLVSAFVYGLYYINEVEEQDKKNRNRDFSKAQFSFLN
;
A
#
# COMPACT_ATOMS: atom_id res chain seq x y z
N TYR A 1 8.22 18.20 5.04
CA TYR A 1 6.89 18.43 4.44
C TYR A 1 6.01 17.22 4.74
N SER A 2 5.10 17.36 5.71
CA SER A 2 4.08 16.36 6.00
C SER A 2 2.92 16.60 5.05
N PHE A 3 2.85 15.88 3.96
CA PHE A 3 1.73 15.89 3.01
C PHE A 3 0.44 15.30 3.58
N LEU A 4 0.50 14.74 4.77
CA LEU A 4 -0.66 14.39 5.55
C LEU A 4 -1.13 15.65 6.28
N ASN A 5 -2.20 16.25 5.81
CA ASN A 5 -2.78 17.45 6.42
C ASN A 5 -3.27 17.12 7.85
N LYS A 6 -2.33 17.21 8.82
CA LYS A 6 -2.56 16.85 10.22
C LYS A 6 -3.55 17.79 10.93
N ASN A 7 -3.84 18.96 10.35
CA ASN A 7 -4.46 20.05 11.09
C ASN A 7 -5.95 20.31 10.80
N LYS A 8 -6.56 19.61 9.85
CA LYS A 8 -7.94 19.92 9.49
C LYS A 8 -9.00 19.24 10.36
N TYR A 9 -8.59 18.31 11.25
CA TYR A 9 -9.52 17.56 12.09
C TYR A 9 -9.04 17.39 13.55
N SER A 10 -8.22 18.30 14.07
CA SER A 10 -7.86 18.31 15.47
C SER A 10 -8.69 19.35 16.20
N ASN A 11 -9.26 18.89 17.23
CA ASN A 11 -9.76 19.55 18.44
C ASN A 11 -11.23 19.48 18.62
N THR A 12 -11.62 18.45 19.28
CA THR A 12 -12.35 18.49 20.56
C THR A 12 -12.53 17.04 20.99
N GLU A 13 -12.05 16.71 22.14
CA GLU A 13 -12.11 15.43 22.86
C GLU A 13 -10.85 14.57 22.77
N LYS A 14 -10.20 14.44 23.95
CA LYS A 14 -9.15 13.48 24.29
C LYS A 14 -9.63 12.02 24.27
N ARG A 15 -10.32 11.60 23.21
CA ARG A 15 -10.53 10.20 22.89
C ARG A 15 -9.49 9.83 21.86
N ILE A 16 -8.78 8.73 22.08
CA ILE A 16 -7.88 8.11 21.12
C ILE A 16 -8.72 7.69 19.90
N SER A 17 -9.09 8.66 19.07
CA SER A 17 -9.76 8.39 17.81
C SER A 17 -8.70 7.96 16.82
N VAL A 18 -8.64 6.68 16.50
CA VAL A 18 -7.85 6.18 15.38
C VAL A 18 -8.36 6.90 14.13
N ARG A 19 -7.50 7.71 13.50
CA ARG A 19 -7.84 8.38 12.24
C ARG A 19 -8.11 7.32 11.18
N LYS A 20 -9.33 7.28 10.67
CA LYS A 20 -9.75 6.30 9.64
C LYS A 20 -9.60 6.83 8.21
N LEU A 21 -9.40 8.15 8.05
CA LEU A 21 -9.30 8.80 6.74
C LEU A 21 -8.04 9.67 6.67
N TYR A 22 -7.32 9.55 5.56
CA TYR A 22 -6.14 10.34 5.25
C TYR A 22 -6.36 11.00 3.90
N GLY A 23 -6.27 12.34 3.85
CA GLY A 23 -6.27 13.08 2.60
C GLY A 23 -4.88 13.04 1.98
N ILE A 24 -4.80 12.68 0.71
CA ILE A 24 -3.56 12.69 -0.08
C ILE A 24 -3.72 13.73 -1.17
N GLU A 25 -2.81 14.71 -1.21
CA GLU A 25 -2.65 15.63 -2.33
C GLU A 25 -1.56 15.10 -3.25
N ALA A 26 -1.96 14.47 -4.35
CA ALA A 26 -1.06 13.84 -5.30
C ALA A 26 -0.46 14.90 -6.25
N ASN A 27 0.78 15.32 -6.00
CA ASN A 27 1.59 16.08 -6.94
C ASN A 27 2.72 15.22 -7.53
N ARG A 28 3.48 15.74 -8.49
CA ARG A 28 4.56 15.00 -9.17
C ARG A 28 5.63 14.51 -8.20
N GLN A 29 6.08 15.37 -7.31
CA GLN A 29 7.13 15.06 -6.35
C GLN A 29 6.68 13.98 -5.36
N PHE A 30 5.47 14.09 -4.82
CA PHE A 30 4.88 13.09 -3.94
C PHE A 30 4.74 11.73 -4.66
N ASN A 31 4.23 11.74 -5.89
CA ASN A 31 4.11 10.51 -6.68
C ASN A 31 5.48 9.85 -6.91
N SER A 32 6.52 10.64 -7.22
CA SER A 32 7.89 10.12 -7.38
C SER A 32 8.41 9.46 -6.08
N GLN A 33 8.18 10.08 -4.93
CA GLN A 33 8.53 9.50 -3.63
C GLN A 33 7.78 8.18 -3.37
N CYS A 34 6.48 8.15 -3.65
CA CYS A 34 5.67 6.94 -3.51
C CYS A 34 6.17 5.80 -4.41
N TYR A 35 6.54 6.09 -5.66
CA TYR A 35 7.06 5.10 -6.60
C TYR A 35 8.42 4.57 -6.17
N THR A 36 9.32 5.45 -5.72
CA THR A 36 10.63 5.05 -5.18
C THR A 36 10.47 4.15 -3.97
N ASN A 37 9.60 4.53 -3.04
CA ASN A 37 9.31 3.73 -1.85
C ASN A 37 8.72 2.36 -2.21
N ALA A 38 7.75 2.32 -3.11
CA ALA A 38 7.15 1.07 -3.56
C ALA A 38 8.18 0.15 -4.24
N HIS A 39 9.05 0.71 -5.09
CA HIS A 39 10.14 -0.04 -5.72
C HIS A 39 11.08 -0.63 -4.67
N LEU A 40 11.49 0.14 -3.67
CA LEU A 40 12.36 -0.31 -2.59
C LEU A 40 11.71 -1.46 -1.79
N ILE A 41 10.46 -1.28 -1.35
CA ILE A 41 9.71 -2.28 -0.56
C ILE A 41 9.56 -3.59 -1.33
N LEU A 42 9.22 -3.52 -2.62
CA LEU A 42 9.07 -4.70 -3.49
C LEU A 42 10.42 -5.38 -3.75
N SER A 43 11.49 -4.62 -4.00
CA SER A 43 12.85 -5.15 -4.22
C SER A 43 13.38 -5.87 -2.98
N LEU A 44 13.06 -5.37 -1.79
CA LEU A 44 13.41 -5.99 -0.51
C LEU A 44 12.48 -7.15 -0.14
N LYS A 45 11.51 -7.49 -0.99
CA LYS A 45 10.52 -8.57 -0.76
C LYS A 45 9.75 -8.42 0.58
N ARG A 46 9.55 -7.18 1.03
CA ARG A 46 8.82 -6.89 2.28
C ARG A 46 7.30 -7.04 2.12
N VAL A 47 6.80 -7.14 0.89
CA VAL A 47 5.39 -7.34 0.56
C VAL A 47 5.25 -8.55 -0.35
N SER A 48 4.32 -9.43 0.01
CA SER A 48 3.90 -10.55 -0.81
C SER A 48 2.49 -10.31 -1.33
N LEU A 49 2.31 -10.40 -2.62
CA LEU A 49 0.99 -10.38 -3.23
C LEU A 49 0.35 -11.77 -3.14
N LEU A 50 -0.97 -11.81 -3.13
CA LEU A 50 -1.70 -13.07 -3.26
C LEU A 50 -1.39 -13.71 -4.62
N ILE A 51 -1.60 -15.02 -4.71
CA ILE A 51 -1.57 -15.72 -6.00
C ILE A 51 -2.63 -15.14 -6.94
N ASN A 52 -2.43 -15.28 -8.25
CA ASN A 52 -3.40 -14.80 -9.23
C ASN A 52 -4.71 -15.62 -9.19
N GLU A 53 -5.78 -15.08 -9.77
CA GLU A 53 -7.10 -15.71 -9.76
C GLU A 53 -7.09 -17.13 -10.35
N ARG A 54 -6.36 -17.35 -11.44
CA ARG A 54 -6.26 -18.67 -12.09
C ARG A 54 -5.64 -19.73 -11.16
N GLN A 55 -4.58 -19.34 -10.45
CA GLN A 55 -3.95 -20.22 -9.47
C GLN A 55 -4.86 -20.48 -8.27
N ALA A 56 -5.56 -19.45 -7.79
CA ALA A 56 -6.53 -19.58 -6.70
C ALA A 56 -7.67 -20.54 -7.05
N ARG A 57 -8.24 -20.42 -8.26
CA ARG A 57 -9.26 -21.35 -8.75
C ARG A 57 -8.77 -22.80 -8.78
N ARG A 58 -7.54 -23.04 -9.25
CA ARG A 58 -6.91 -24.37 -9.23
C ARG A 58 -6.69 -24.89 -7.83
N TYR A 59 -6.26 -24.02 -6.92
CA TYR A 59 -6.04 -24.39 -5.52
C TYR A 59 -7.32 -24.79 -4.83
N PHE A 60 -8.35 -23.93 -4.88
CA PHE A 60 -9.64 -24.23 -4.26
C PHE A 60 -10.36 -25.42 -4.90
N GLY A 61 -10.26 -25.59 -6.22
CA GLY A 61 -10.89 -26.70 -6.94
C GLY A 61 -10.46 -28.10 -6.49
N LYS A 62 -9.34 -28.21 -5.75
CA LYS A 62 -8.92 -29.49 -5.15
C LYS A 62 -9.78 -29.92 -3.96
N TYR A 63 -10.58 -29.04 -3.40
CA TYR A 63 -11.36 -29.30 -2.20
C TYR A 63 -12.83 -29.54 -2.52
N LYS A 64 -13.40 -30.64 -2.02
CA LYS A 64 -14.84 -30.95 -2.20
C LYS A 64 -15.75 -29.83 -1.67
N SER A 65 -15.36 -29.17 -0.58
CA SER A 65 -16.09 -28.04 -0.02
C SER A 65 -16.25 -26.87 -0.99
N TRP A 66 -15.32 -26.71 -1.93
CA TRP A 66 -15.42 -25.71 -2.98
C TRP A 66 -16.48 -26.05 -4.02
N THR A 67 -16.49 -27.32 -4.50
CA THR A 67 -17.46 -27.76 -5.53
C THR A 67 -18.90 -27.72 -5.05
N HIS A 68 -19.14 -27.92 -3.75
CA HIS A 68 -20.46 -27.84 -3.12
C HIS A 68 -20.84 -26.43 -2.67
N MET A 69 -19.92 -25.46 -2.80
CA MET A 69 -20.19 -24.07 -2.40
C MET A 69 -21.07 -23.36 -3.42
N ASN A 70 -22.02 -22.56 -2.93
CA ASN A 70 -22.83 -21.69 -3.76
C ASN A 70 -21.95 -20.80 -4.67
N PRO A 71 -22.28 -20.67 -5.98
CA PRO A 71 -21.51 -19.85 -6.93
C PRO A 71 -21.23 -18.42 -6.48
N VAL A 72 -22.17 -17.77 -5.80
CA VAL A 72 -21.99 -16.41 -5.26
C VAL A 72 -20.90 -16.39 -4.19
N LYS A 73 -20.89 -17.38 -3.28
CA LYS A 73 -19.85 -17.52 -2.25
C LYS A 73 -18.48 -17.83 -2.87
N GLN A 74 -18.45 -18.66 -3.93
CA GLN A 74 -17.22 -18.92 -4.69
C GLN A 74 -16.66 -17.61 -5.31
N ALA A 75 -17.54 -16.86 -5.98
CA ALA A 75 -17.18 -15.58 -6.60
C ALA A 75 -16.61 -14.60 -5.54
N ASN A 76 -17.29 -14.44 -4.40
CA ASN A 76 -16.85 -13.57 -3.33
C ASN A 76 -15.47 -13.97 -2.76
N LYS A 77 -15.21 -15.26 -2.62
CA LYS A 77 -13.89 -15.75 -2.17
C LYS A 77 -12.77 -15.47 -3.19
N LEU A 78 -13.10 -15.37 -4.47
CA LEU A 78 -12.12 -15.09 -5.53
C LEU A 78 -11.83 -13.60 -5.72
N ILE A 79 -12.65 -12.70 -5.20
CA ILE A 79 -12.46 -11.24 -5.35
C ILE A 79 -11.03 -10.77 -5.04
N PRO A 80 -10.40 -11.13 -3.90
CA PRO A 80 -9.05 -10.66 -3.59
C PRO A 80 -8.01 -11.11 -4.63
N TYR A 81 -8.14 -12.34 -5.13
CA TYR A 81 -7.24 -12.90 -6.15
C TYR A 81 -7.46 -12.26 -7.51
N ALA A 82 -8.71 -11.96 -7.87
CA ALA A 82 -9.04 -11.21 -9.08
C ALA A 82 -8.47 -9.78 -9.03
N GLN A 83 -8.55 -9.12 -7.88
CA GLN A 83 -7.92 -7.81 -7.69
C GLN A 83 -6.40 -7.88 -7.79
N THR A 84 -5.78 -8.93 -7.24
CA THR A 84 -4.34 -9.17 -7.39
C THR A 84 -3.95 -9.36 -8.86
N THR A 85 -4.72 -10.14 -9.63
CA THR A 85 -4.49 -10.29 -11.07
C THR A 85 -4.55 -8.95 -11.80
N LYS A 86 -5.61 -8.16 -11.53
CA LYS A 86 -5.74 -6.82 -12.12
C LYS A 86 -4.59 -5.89 -11.74
N LEU A 87 -4.12 -5.95 -10.50
CA LEU A 87 -2.97 -5.16 -10.05
C LEU A 87 -1.70 -5.58 -10.80
N GLN A 88 -1.45 -6.89 -10.95
CA GLN A 88 -0.30 -7.41 -11.70
C GLN A 88 -0.34 -6.97 -13.18
N ASP A 89 -1.52 -7.04 -13.82
CA ASP A 89 -1.71 -6.57 -15.19
C ASP A 89 -1.44 -5.06 -15.33
N GLN A 90 -1.92 -4.26 -14.37
CA GLN A 90 -1.68 -2.82 -14.35
C GLN A 90 -0.20 -2.50 -14.13
N LEU A 91 0.48 -3.19 -13.21
CA LEU A 91 1.93 -3.03 -12.97
C LEU A 91 2.74 -3.38 -14.21
N SER A 92 2.42 -4.49 -14.88
CA SER A 92 3.10 -4.93 -16.09
C SER A 92 2.90 -3.98 -17.28
N ASN A 93 1.88 -3.14 -17.25
CA ASN A 93 1.59 -2.13 -18.28
C ASN A 93 2.23 -0.76 -18.00
N LEU A 94 3.07 -0.65 -16.99
CA LEU A 94 3.73 0.60 -16.64
C LEU A 94 5.22 0.56 -17.00
N LYS A 95 5.70 1.69 -17.47
CA LYS A 95 7.12 1.96 -17.70
C LYS A 95 7.54 3.13 -16.83
N ALA A 96 8.61 2.95 -16.07
CA ALA A 96 9.24 4.03 -15.33
C ALA A 96 10.14 4.85 -16.25
N GLY A 97 10.10 6.16 -16.11
CA GLY A 97 10.99 7.11 -16.77
C GLY A 97 11.34 8.24 -15.80
N LEU A 98 12.34 9.03 -16.16
CA LEU A 98 12.67 10.26 -15.45
C LEU A 98 12.15 11.46 -16.24
N ASP A 99 11.57 12.40 -15.54
CA ASP A 99 11.19 13.71 -16.07
C ASP A 99 12.41 14.66 -16.08
N THR A 100 12.29 15.81 -16.72
CA THR A 100 13.31 16.88 -16.79
C THR A 100 13.80 17.32 -15.41
N ASN A 101 12.98 17.17 -14.38
CA ASN A 101 13.30 17.47 -12.98
C ASN A 101 13.84 16.26 -12.19
N SER A 102 14.31 15.22 -12.87
CA SER A 102 14.79 13.97 -12.26
C SER A 102 13.75 13.27 -11.37
N THR A 103 12.45 13.54 -11.57
CA THR A 103 11.37 12.86 -10.87
C THR A 103 10.94 11.60 -11.61
N ILE A 104 10.65 10.53 -10.88
CA ILE A 104 10.15 9.29 -11.46
C ILE A 104 8.71 9.49 -11.92
N VAL A 105 8.47 9.18 -13.19
CA VAL A 105 7.13 9.22 -13.79
C VAL A 105 6.80 7.83 -14.32
N LEU A 106 5.61 7.35 -14.00
CA LEU A 106 5.07 6.11 -14.54
C LEU A 106 4.16 6.41 -15.73
N THR A 107 4.57 5.95 -16.91
CA THR A 107 3.80 6.04 -18.14
C THR A 107 3.18 4.70 -18.49
N LYS A 108 2.01 4.72 -19.11
CA LYS A 108 1.35 3.50 -19.58
C LYS A 108 1.98 3.04 -20.90
N ILE A 109 2.22 1.73 -21.03
CA ILE A 109 2.62 1.11 -22.30
C ILE A 109 1.40 1.06 -23.23
N LYS A 110 0.23 0.66 -22.69
CA LYS A 110 -1.04 0.63 -23.42
C LYS A 110 -2.01 1.62 -22.77
N ASN A 111 -2.51 2.60 -23.51
CA ASN A 111 -3.39 3.65 -23.00
C ASN A 111 -4.75 3.12 -22.49
N SER A 112 -5.24 2.00 -23.02
CA SER A 112 -6.50 1.38 -22.61
C SER A 112 -6.49 0.81 -21.19
N THR A 113 -5.31 0.55 -20.61
CA THR A 113 -5.19 -0.03 -19.27
C THR A 113 -5.28 1.08 -18.22
N ARG A 114 -6.12 0.88 -17.19
CA ARG A 114 -6.19 1.77 -16.02
C ARG A 114 -4.95 1.59 -15.14
N LYS A 115 -4.68 2.56 -14.28
CA LYS A 115 -3.60 2.50 -13.27
C LYS A 115 -4.08 2.76 -11.84
N ASP A 116 -5.40 2.73 -11.63
CA ASP A 116 -6.01 3.14 -10.36
C ASP A 116 -5.61 2.23 -9.21
N LEU A 117 -5.55 0.90 -9.45
CA LEU A 117 -5.11 -0.06 -8.44
C LEU A 117 -3.63 0.11 -8.10
N VAL A 118 -2.79 0.43 -9.09
CA VAL A 118 -1.37 0.71 -8.84
C VAL A 118 -1.21 1.96 -7.99
N SER A 119 -1.95 3.03 -8.30
CA SER A 119 -1.91 4.25 -7.50
C SER A 119 -2.35 4.00 -6.06
N ALA A 120 -3.46 3.31 -5.86
CA ALA A 120 -3.95 2.94 -4.53
C ALA A 120 -2.93 2.06 -3.77
N PHE A 121 -2.34 1.07 -4.43
CA PHE A 121 -1.33 0.19 -3.86
C PHE A 121 -0.08 0.96 -3.43
N VAL A 122 0.45 1.81 -4.30
CA VAL A 122 1.67 2.60 -4.05
C VAL A 122 1.46 3.59 -2.90
N TYR A 123 0.31 4.26 -2.85
CA TYR A 123 -0.03 5.16 -1.74
C TYR A 123 -0.22 4.40 -0.42
N GLY A 124 -0.81 3.20 -0.48
CA GLY A 124 -0.91 2.32 0.67
C GLY A 124 0.46 1.90 1.22
N LEU A 125 1.39 1.52 0.36
CA LEU A 125 2.76 1.20 0.75
C LEU A 125 3.50 2.40 1.36
N TYR A 126 3.31 3.59 0.78
CA TYR A 126 3.87 4.82 1.33
C TYR A 126 3.35 5.08 2.76
N TYR A 127 2.04 4.96 2.95
CA TYR A 127 1.42 5.15 4.25
C TYR A 127 1.93 4.14 5.30
N ILE A 128 2.03 2.87 4.94
CA ILE A 128 2.56 1.82 5.83
C ILE A 128 4.00 2.16 6.24
N ASN A 129 4.83 2.57 5.30
CA ASN A 129 6.21 2.97 5.60
C ASN A 129 6.28 4.17 6.55
N GLU A 130 5.42 5.18 6.38
CA GLU A 130 5.33 6.33 7.29
C GLU A 130 4.94 5.91 8.72
N VAL A 131 3.98 4.98 8.86
CA VAL A 131 3.56 4.44 10.15
C VAL A 131 4.71 3.69 10.82
N GLU A 132 5.41 2.81 10.09
CA GLU A 132 6.56 2.06 10.60
C GLU A 132 7.69 3.00 11.07
N GLU A 133 7.98 4.05 10.31
CA GLU A 133 9.00 5.02 10.70
C GLU A 133 8.60 5.83 11.95
N GLN A 134 7.32 6.16 12.09
CA GLN A 134 6.80 6.80 13.30
C GLN A 134 6.92 5.89 14.52
N ASP A 135 6.57 4.62 14.37
CA ASP A 135 6.67 3.63 15.45
C ASP A 135 8.12 3.40 15.88
N LYS A 136 9.06 3.32 14.93
CA LYS A 136 10.50 3.25 15.25
C LYS A 136 10.97 4.46 16.04
N LYS A 137 10.58 5.67 15.63
CA LYS A 137 10.92 6.92 16.34
C LYS A 137 10.34 6.95 17.75
N ASN A 138 9.12 6.45 17.94
CA ASN A 138 8.49 6.41 19.26
C ASN A 138 9.20 5.40 20.18
N ARG A 139 9.52 4.20 19.70
CA ARG A 139 10.29 3.21 20.46
C ARG A 139 11.65 3.73 20.87
N ASN A 140 12.39 4.40 19.98
CA ASN A 140 13.68 4.98 20.30
C ASN A 140 13.60 6.10 21.36
N ARG A 141 12.51 6.89 21.36
CA ARG A 141 12.27 7.91 22.40
C ARG A 141 11.99 7.28 23.77
N ASP A 142 11.29 6.18 23.82
CA ASP A 142 10.99 5.49 25.08
C ASP A 142 12.25 4.85 25.67
N PHE A 143 13.13 4.27 24.84
CA PHE A 143 14.43 3.76 25.27
C PHE A 143 15.34 4.87 25.80
N SER A 144 15.41 6.03 25.16
CA SER A 144 16.23 7.14 25.64
C SER A 144 15.74 7.69 26.98
N LYS A 145 14.41 7.76 27.19
CA LYS A 145 13.84 8.16 28.49
C LYS A 145 14.14 7.14 29.59
N ALA A 146 14.06 5.84 29.28
CA ALA A 146 14.38 4.78 30.23
C ALA A 146 15.87 4.83 30.66
N GLN A 147 16.80 5.11 29.75
CA GLN A 147 18.23 5.26 30.09
C GLN A 147 18.50 6.43 31.03
N PHE A 148 17.81 7.55 30.87
CA PHE A 148 17.97 8.71 31.76
C PHE A 148 17.36 8.51 33.17
N SER A 149 16.40 7.59 33.32
CA SER A 149 15.79 7.31 34.62
C SER A 149 16.66 6.41 35.55
N PHE A 150 17.69 5.77 35.00
CA PHE A 150 18.65 4.95 35.77
C PHE A 150 19.91 5.69 36.22
N LEU A 151 20.07 6.99 35.85
CA LEU A 151 21.26 7.81 36.15
C LEU A 151 21.01 8.93 37.17
N ASN A 152 19.83 8.93 37.83
CA ASN A 152 19.48 9.85 38.92
C ASN A 152 19.26 9.07 40.23
#